data_7a5cd3d266f45cea2933521dbd566eeb
#
_entry.id   7a5cd3d266f45cea2933521dbd566eeb
#
_cell.length_a   1.000
_cell.length_b   1.000
_cell.length_c   1.000
_cell.angle_alpha   90.00
_cell.angle_beta   90.00
_cell.angle_gamma   90.00
#
_symmetry.space_group_name_H-M   'P 1'
#
loop_
_entity.id
_entity.type
_entity.pdbx_description
1 polymer ?
#
loop_
_entity_poly.entity_id
_entity_poly.type
_entity_poly.pdbx_seq_one_letter_code
_entity_poly.pdbx_strand_id
1 'polypeptide(L)'
;MLPKGGSDPYCCQFIVGKIMLEPNQYVNIKWNPNNVNHYRGLGYKFTKFGDVITIPISHLTLGSHQKVLVKCDYCGDVMHKTYKDYVRDHNDKFGDACVKCKCKKFEKVCMDKYGYKTNLMCEDTKRKIRKTNIQRYGGTTPASNESVRAKMRETTLQRYGVDNYSKTQECKEKVAKTNLEQYGHTCYLQSEDGRQKSLNTLYKNGTTKTSKPQMALYNLLLDMYGNCELNYPIIGYSADCFLRINGFEIDVEYDGKYYHQFTQNHDNLRDKRLIGKGIKVFRIKGNYNIPTYGEIKGAIDALLKGENYIEIEID
;
A
#
# COMPACT_ATOMS: atom_id res chain seq x y z
N MET A 1 31.60 41.35 57.81
CA MET A 1 32.10 40.12 57.13
C MET A 1 30.95 39.12 57.13
N LEU A 2 30.31 38.95 56.01
CA LEU A 2 29.25 37.96 55.82
C LEU A 2 29.89 36.66 55.28
N PRO A 3 29.50 35.47 55.71
CA PRO A 3 30.03 34.23 55.18
C PRO A 3 29.40 33.92 53.80
N LYS A 4 30.24 33.53 52.86
CA LYS A 4 29.89 33.11 51.50
C LYS A 4 29.08 31.82 51.57
N GLY A 5 27.87 31.87 50.99
CA GLY A 5 27.03 30.70 50.79
C GLY A 5 27.65 29.68 49.84
N GLY A 6 27.83 28.46 50.32
CA GLY A 6 28.17 27.30 49.53
C GLY A 6 26.96 26.89 48.71
N SER A 7 27.09 26.88 47.40
CA SER A 7 26.11 26.32 46.48
C SER A 7 26.09 24.79 46.65
N ASP A 8 24.96 24.29 47.06
CA ASP A 8 24.63 22.87 47.17
C ASP A 8 24.62 22.22 45.75
N PRO A 9 25.51 21.29 45.41
CA PRO A 9 25.58 20.75 44.04
C PRO A 9 24.58 19.62 43.71
N TYR A 10 23.59 19.39 44.58
CA TYR A 10 22.63 18.29 44.43
C TYR A 10 21.17 18.71 44.30
N CYS A 11 20.89 19.94 43.91
CA CYS A 11 19.54 20.31 43.53
C CYS A 11 19.25 19.83 42.09
N CYS A 12 19.12 18.52 41.92
CA CYS A 12 18.42 17.99 40.75
C CYS A 12 16.99 18.46 40.80
N GLN A 13 16.69 19.56 40.11
CA GLN A 13 15.31 19.93 39.81
C GLN A 13 14.63 18.73 39.18
N PHE A 14 13.74 18.08 39.96
CA PHE A 14 12.76 17.12 39.40
C PHE A 14 11.91 17.90 38.43
N ILE A 15 12.19 17.77 37.14
CA ILE A 15 11.25 18.09 36.07
C ILE A 15 10.04 17.17 36.30
N VAL A 16 8.95 17.74 36.72
CA VAL A 16 7.65 17.05 36.86
C VAL A 16 7.14 16.74 35.45
N GLY A 17 7.84 15.88 34.73
CA GLY A 17 7.33 15.17 33.55
C GLY A 17 6.49 14.02 34.07
N LYS A 18 5.45 13.70 33.34
CA LYS A 18 4.51 12.62 33.63
C LYS A 18 5.29 11.30 33.79
N ILE A 19 5.60 10.93 35.05
CA ILE A 19 6.40 9.73 35.37
C ILE A 19 5.50 8.53 35.05
N MET A 20 5.82 7.79 33.98
CA MET A 20 5.11 6.56 33.55
C MET A 20 5.64 5.30 34.23
N LEU A 21 6.61 5.44 35.12
CA LEU A 21 6.95 4.39 36.07
C LEU A 21 5.77 4.20 37.02
N GLU A 22 5.32 2.96 37.19
CA GLU A 22 4.32 2.66 38.23
C GLU A 22 4.84 3.20 39.56
N PRO A 23 4.05 3.96 40.33
CA PRO A 23 4.49 4.58 41.56
C PRO A 23 4.83 3.53 42.62
N ASN A 24 5.68 3.93 43.59
CA ASN A 24 6.03 3.13 44.77
C ASN A 24 6.65 1.76 44.47
N GLN A 25 7.44 1.64 43.40
CA GLN A 25 8.19 0.42 43.13
C GLN A 25 9.47 0.37 43.97
N TYR A 26 9.73 -0.79 44.54
CA TYR A 26 10.96 -1.13 45.22
C TYR A 26 11.63 -2.29 44.50
N VAL A 27 12.95 -2.29 44.47
CA VAL A 27 13.76 -3.33 43.84
C VAL A 27 14.85 -3.81 44.77
N ASN A 28 15.19 -5.07 44.63
CA ASN A 28 16.27 -5.70 45.38
C ASN A 28 17.58 -5.59 44.57
N ILE A 29 18.58 -4.94 45.09
CA ILE A 29 19.89 -4.86 44.47
C ILE A 29 20.96 -5.52 45.36
N LYS A 30 22.00 -6.05 44.73
CA LYS A 30 23.17 -6.58 45.46
C LYS A 30 24.27 -5.54 45.53
N TRP A 31 24.88 -5.43 46.72
CA TRP A 31 26.08 -4.61 46.87
C TRP A 31 27.21 -5.13 45.97
N ASN A 32 27.84 -4.24 45.23
CA ASN A 32 29.00 -4.53 44.40
C ASN A 32 29.95 -3.30 44.37
N PRO A 33 31.22 -3.46 43.93
CA PRO A 33 32.18 -2.37 43.89
C PRO A 33 31.73 -1.14 43.07
N ASN A 34 30.89 -1.35 42.05
CA ASN A 34 30.45 -0.28 41.14
C ASN A 34 29.30 0.56 41.70
N ASN A 35 28.53 0.04 42.68
CA ASN A 35 27.35 0.72 43.19
C ASN A 35 27.48 1.17 44.66
N VAL A 36 28.51 0.71 45.41
CA VAL A 36 28.66 0.96 46.85
C VAL A 36 28.75 2.46 47.15
N ASN A 37 29.52 3.21 46.41
CA ASN A 37 29.66 4.64 46.62
C ASN A 37 28.36 5.42 46.37
N HIS A 38 27.62 5.03 45.33
CA HIS A 38 26.33 5.64 44.99
C HIS A 38 25.32 5.46 46.13
N TYR A 39 25.09 4.22 46.59
CA TYR A 39 24.09 3.97 47.62
C TYR A 39 24.52 4.45 49.00
N ARG A 40 25.82 4.41 49.33
CA ARG A 40 26.33 5.07 50.56
C ARG A 40 26.09 6.57 50.55
N GLY A 41 26.28 7.22 49.41
CA GLY A 41 25.97 8.64 49.22
C GLY A 41 24.51 8.98 49.41
N LEU A 42 23.60 8.01 49.16
CA LEU A 42 22.15 8.12 49.42
C LEU A 42 21.79 7.73 50.87
N GLY A 43 22.76 7.45 51.75
CA GLY A 43 22.51 7.14 53.16
C GLY A 43 22.29 5.66 53.48
N TYR A 44 22.45 4.75 52.50
CA TYR A 44 22.33 3.31 52.78
C TYR A 44 23.59 2.79 53.50
N LYS A 45 23.35 2.01 54.58
CA LYS A 45 24.43 1.41 55.33
C LYS A 45 24.98 0.20 54.58
N PHE A 46 26.28 0.24 54.22
CA PHE A 46 26.97 -0.87 53.60
C PHE A 46 27.14 -2.03 54.59
N THR A 47 26.87 -3.24 54.19
CA THR A 47 27.08 -4.46 54.98
C THR A 47 28.25 -5.29 54.40
N LYS A 48 28.01 -6.00 53.29
CA LYS A 48 29.00 -6.84 52.62
C LYS A 48 28.68 -6.91 51.14
N PHE A 49 29.70 -7.07 50.31
CA PHE A 49 29.47 -7.34 48.87
C PHE A 49 28.70 -8.64 48.65
N GLY A 50 27.66 -8.59 47.84
CA GLY A 50 26.75 -9.66 47.59
C GLY A 50 25.47 -9.65 48.42
N ASP A 51 25.46 -8.92 49.56
CA ASP A 51 24.25 -8.74 50.35
C ASP A 51 23.21 -7.93 49.57
N VAL A 52 21.95 -8.19 49.87
CA VAL A 52 20.80 -7.57 49.18
C VAL A 52 20.25 -6.42 50.02
N ILE A 53 19.99 -5.30 49.37
CA ILE A 53 19.21 -4.21 49.94
C ILE A 53 17.99 -3.90 49.08
N THR A 54 16.90 -3.48 49.70
CA THR A 54 15.70 -3.03 49.04
C THR A 54 15.71 -1.51 48.94
N ILE A 55 15.58 -1.00 47.74
CA ILE A 55 15.61 0.44 47.46
C ILE A 55 14.42 0.84 46.56
N PRO A 56 13.94 2.09 46.68
CA PRO A 56 13.00 2.62 45.70
C PRO A 56 13.71 2.77 44.33
N ILE A 57 12.95 2.63 43.24
CA ILE A 57 13.48 2.74 41.87
C ILE A 57 14.12 4.10 41.55
N SER A 58 13.68 5.18 42.24
CA SER A 58 14.25 6.52 42.14
C SER A 58 15.73 6.61 42.58
N HIS A 59 16.18 5.66 43.37
CA HIS A 59 17.56 5.58 43.83
C HIS A 59 18.45 4.71 42.94
N LEU A 60 17.88 4.11 41.85
CA LEU A 60 18.67 3.34 40.90
C LEU A 60 19.70 4.22 40.16
N THR A 61 20.88 3.68 39.92
CA THR A 61 21.83 4.30 39.00
C THR A 61 21.28 4.28 37.55
N LEU A 62 21.56 5.32 36.74
CA LEU A 62 21.09 5.44 35.35
C LEU A 62 21.47 4.24 34.48
N GLY A 63 22.56 3.55 34.79
CA GLY A 63 23.00 2.34 34.09
C GLY A 63 22.45 1.03 34.65
N SER A 64 21.49 1.07 35.59
CA SER A 64 20.99 -0.12 36.28
C SER A 64 20.25 -1.07 35.32
N HIS A 65 20.58 -2.36 35.39
CA HIS A 65 19.89 -3.43 34.67
C HIS A 65 18.68 -4.02 35.44
N GLN A 66 18.34 -3.41 36.60
CA GLN A 66 17.12 -3.83 37.31
C GLN A 66 15.88 -3.63 36.46
N LYS A 67 14.96 -4.61 36.50
CA LYS A 67 13.67 -4.53 35.81
C LYS A 67 12.71 -3.63 36.61
N VAL A 68 12.09 -2.72 35.91
CA VAL A 68 11.06 -1.80 36.43
C VAL A 68 9.77 -1.96 35.65
N LEU A 69 8.65 -1.68 36.30
CA LEU A 69 7.33 -1.68 35.67
C LEU A 69 7.06 -0.30 35.07
N VAL A 70 6.74 -0.30 33.76
CA VAL A 70 6.45 0.91 32.99
C VAL A 70 5.10 0.75 32.34
N LYS A 71 4.22 1.72 32.47
CA LYS A 71 2.93 1.75 31.80
C LYS A 71 3.07 2.24 30.37
N CYS A 72 2.41 1.58 29.44
CA CYS A 72 2.38 2.01 28.05
C CYS A 72 1.40 3.16 27.84
N ASP A 73 1.87 4.30 27.29
CA ASP A 73 1.03 5.48 27.02
C ASP A 73 0.00 5.27 25.90
N TYR A 74 0.12 4.19 25.15
CA TYR A 74 -0.71 3.92 23.97
C TYR A 74 -1.82 2.90 24.20
N CYS A 75 -1.64 1.96 25.12
CA CYS A 75 -2.64 0.93 25.42
C CYS A 75 -2.90 0.71 26.90
N GLY A 76 -2.13 1.36 27.80
CA GLY A 76 -2.28 1.19 29.24
C GLY A 76 -1.63 -0.08 29.82
N ASP A 77 -1.19 -1.02 28.97
CA ASP A 77 -0.55 -2.26 29.44
C ASP A 77 0.74 -1.97 30.21
N VAL A 78 0.95 -2.72 31.30
CA VAL A 78 2.20 -2.65 32.06
C VAL A 78 3.25 -3.55 31.42
N MET A 79 4.44 -3.05 31.27
CA MET A 79 5.59 -3.75 30.70
C MET A 79 6.82 -3.72 31.61
N HIS A 80 7.65 -4.76 31.52
CA HIS A 80 8.95 -4.79 32.18
C HIS A 80 10.01 -4.21 31.24
N LYS A 81 10.76 -3.21 31.72
CA LYS A 81 11.97 -2.70 31.07
C LYS A 81 13.14 -2.73 32.06
N THR A 82 14.38 -2.81 31.55
CA THR A 82 15.50 -2.46 32.42
C THR A 82 15.49 -0.96 32.68
N TYR A 83 15.89 -0.54 33.87
CA TYR A 83 15.88 0.90 34.21
C TYR A 83 16.78 1.70 33.26
N LYS A 84 17.93 1.17 32.86
CA LYS A 84 18.79 1.74 31.82
C LYS A 84 18.06 1.98 30.50
N ASP A 85 17.30 0.99 30.01
CA ASP A 85 16.56 1.10 28.77
C ASP A 85 15.37 2.06 28.90
N TYR A 86 14.73 2.08 30.08
CA TYR A 86 13.69 3.06 30.37
C TYR A 86 14.25 4.49 30.28
N VAL A 87 15.34 4.79 30.98
CA VAL A 87 15.96 6.12 30.97
C VAL A 87 16.42 6.55 29.59
N ARG A 88 16.99 5.62 28.81
CA ARG A 88 17.40 5.89 27.40
C ARG A 88 16.24 6.18 26.47
N ASP A 89 15.16 5.40 26.58
CA ASP A 89 14.06 5.38 25.60
C ASP A 89 12.87 6.26 26.01
N HIS A 90 12.87 6.72 27.28
CA HIS A 90 11.82 7.61 27.79
C HIS A 90 11.86 8.96 27.08
N ASN A 91 10.70 9.45 26.72
CA ASN A 91 10.55 10.75 26.07
C ASN A 91 9.20 11.36 26.46
N ASP A 92 9.24 12.50 27.14
CA ASP A 92 8.05 13.19 27.64
C ASP A 92 7.06 13.57 26.52
N LYS A 93 7.56 13.89 25.33
CA LYS A 93 6.74 14.28 24.19
C LYS A 93 5.96 13.11 23.56
N PHE A 94 6.62 11.93 23.49
CA PHE A 94 6.08 10.77 22.78
C PHE A 94 5.70 9.59 23.68
N GLY A 95 6.00 9.71 24.97
CA GLY A 95 5.68 8.70 25.97
C GLY A 95 6.47 7.38 25.82
N ASP A 96 6.06 6.39 26.60
CA ASP A 96 6.57 5.02 26.56
C ASP A 96 5.63 4.08 25.82
N ALA A 97 6.17 3.17 25.01
CA ALA A 97 5.38 2.23 24.22
C ALA A 97 5.81 0.79 24.47
N CYS A 98 4.85 -0.11 24.67
CA CYS A 98 5.08 -1.55 24.68
C CYS A 98 5.42 -2.08 23.27
N VAL A 99 5.81 -3.37 23.18
CA VAL A 99 6.20 -3.99 21.91
C VAL A 99 5.08 -3.90 20.87
N LYS A 100 3.81 -4.05 21.28
CA LYS A 100 2.63 -3.94 20.41
C LYS A 100 2.42 -2.50 19.89
N CYS A 101 2.78 -1.49 20.70
CA CYS A 101 2.51 -0.08 20.40
C CYS A 101 3.73 0.69 19.86
N LYS A 102 4.93 0.09 19.80
CA LYS A 102 6.14 0.77 19.33
C LYS A 102 6.00 1.39 17.93
N CYS A 103 5.23 0.77 17.06
CA CYS A 103 4.96 1.31 15.72
C CYS A 103 4.15 2.61 15.79
N LYS A 104 3.16 2.70 16.69
CA LYS A 104 2.36 3.93 16.89
C LYS A 104 3.24 5.08 17.43
N LYS A 105 4.16 4.77 18.37
CA LYS A 105 5.15 5.76 18.84
C LYS A 105 6.06 6.20 17.69
N PHE A 106 6.59 5.26 16.92
CA PHE A 106 7.45 5.55 15.77
C PHE A 106 6.76 6.46 14.74
N GLU A 107 5.48 6.17 14.41
CA GLU A 107 4.69 7.01 13.50
C GLU A 107 4.55 8.45 14.02
N LYS A 108 4.27 8.63 15.33
CA LYS A 108 4.19 9.96 15.93
C LYS A 108 5.53 10.72 15.86
N VAL A 109 6.63 10.04 16.18
CA VAL A 109 7.98 10.62 16.06
C VAL A 109 8.31 11.01 14.63
N CYS A 110 7.97 10.14 13.66
CA CYS A 110 8.22 10.42 12.25
C CYS A 110 7.34 11.55 11.73
N MET A 111 6.08 11.61 12.15
CA MET A 111 5.17 12.69 11.77
C MET A 111 5.65 14.03 12.29
N ASP A 112 6.10 14.08 13.55
CA ASP A 112 6.65 15.29 14.16
C ASP A 112 7.95 15.76 13.48
N LYS A 113 8.84 14.83 13.16
CA LYS A 113 10.16 15.15 12.62
C LYS A 113 10.20 15.37 11.12
N TYR A 114 9.39 14.65 10.36
CA TYR A 114 9.47 14.58 8.91
C TYR A 114 8.16 14.96 8.22
N GLY A 115 7.03 15.10 8.93
CA GLY A 115 5.70 15.31 8.35
C GLY A 115 5.08 14.07 7.70
N TYR A 116 5.67 12.88 7.90
CA TYR A 116 5.23 11.62 7.30
C TYR A 116 5.19 10.50 8.34
N LYS A 117 4.36 9.47 8.13
CA LYS A 117 4.27 8.30 9.02
C LYS A 117 5.57 7.52 9.15
N THR A 118 6.45 7.59 8.15
CA THR A 118 7.77 6.97 8.17
C THR A 118 8.81 7.89 7.56
N ASN A 119 10.05 7.81 8.02
CA ASN A 119 11.16 8.57 7.45
C ASN A 119 11.47 8.21 6.00
N LEU A 120 11.08 6.99 5.55
CA LEU A 120 11.25 6.54 4.16
C LEU A 120 10.38 7.32 3.16
N MET A 121 9.32 7.99 3.63
CA MET A 121 8.49 8.86 2.78
C MET A 121 9.13 10.24 2.55
N CYS A 122 10.08 10.65 3.40
CA CYS A 122 10.80 11.92 3.28
C CYS A 122 11.74 11.91 2.06
N GLU A 123 11.65 12.92 1.19
CA GLU A 123 12.47 13.02 -0.02
C GLU A 123 13.97 13.10 0.26
N ASP A 124 14.37 13.74 1.34
CA ASP A 124 15.79 13.78 1.77
C ASP A 124 16.32 12.39 2.11
N THR A 125 15.51 11.58 2.79
CA THR A 125 15.88 10.20 3.11
C THR A 125 15.95 9.34 1.83
N LYS A 126 14.99 9.47 0.93
CA LYS A 126 15.01 8.78 -0.38
C LYS A 126 16.24 9.18 -1.19
N ARG A 127 16.56 10.45 -1.23
CA ARG A 127 17.74 10.98 -1.93
C ARG A 127 19.05 10.41 -1.35
N LYS A 128 19.20 10.36 -0.01
CA LYS A 128 20.36 9.74 0.65
C LYS A 128 20.47 8.26 0.33
N ILE A 129 19.36 7.52 0.37
CA ILE A 129 19.33 6.09 0.01
C ILE A 129 19.74 5.89 -1.45
N ARG A 130 19.17 6.66 -2.40
CA ARG A 130 19.55 6.60 -3.82
C ARG A 130 21.03 6.87 -4.03
N LYS A 131 21.58 7.92 -3.41
CA LYS A 131 23.00 8.25 -3.47
C LYS A 131 23.87 7.10 -2.99
N THR A 132 23.55 6.54 -1.82
CA THR A 132 24.29 5.40 -1.24
C THR A 132 24.21 4.16 -2.18
N ASN A 133 23.03 3.88 -2.73
CA ASN A 133 22.85 2.75 -3.64
C ASN A 133 23.65 2.93 -4.94
N ILE A 134 23.66 4.12 -5.53
CA ILE A 134 24.45 4.44 -6.73
C ILE A 134 25.94 4.22 -6.43
N GLN A 135 26.44 4.69 -5.30
CA GLN A 135 27.82 4.52 -4.92
C GLN A 135 28.21 3.05 -4.68
N ARG A 136 27.33 2.25 -4.07
CA ARG A 136 27.62 0.85 -3.70
C ARG A 136 27.33 -0.15 -4.80
N TYR A 137 26.30 0.08 -5.60
CA TYR A 137 25.72 -0.91 -6.49
C TYR A 137 25.62 -0.45 -7.95
N GLY A 138 26.03 0.78 -8.26
CA GLY A 138 25.96 1.34 -9.61
C GLY A 138 24.56 1.72 -10.09
N GLY A 139 23.55 1.72 -9.20
CA GLY A 139 22.17 2.09 -9.56
C GLY A 139 21.33 2.45 -8.33
N THR A 140 20.08 2.82 -8.55
CA THR A 140 19.19 3.35 -7.49
C THR A 140 18.76 2.30 -6.44
N THR A 141 18.92 1.02 -6.77
CA THR A 141 18.60 -0.11 -5.87
C THR A 141 19.77 -1.11 -5.84
N PRO A 142 19.91 -1.91 -4.76
CA PRO A 142 20.93 -2.99 -4.74
C PRO A 142 20.78 -3.99 -5.89
N ALA A 143 19.55 -4.26 -6.32
CA ALA A 143 19.27 -5.15 -7.45
C ALA A 143 19.73 -4.60 -8.82
N SER A 144 20.17 -3.35 -8.90
CA SER A 144 20.80 -2.81 -10.13
C SER A 144 22.17 -3.46 -10.40
N ASN A 145 22.82 -4.01 -9.38
CA ASN A 145 24.10 -4.69 -9.51
C ASN A 145 23.92 -6.16 -9.92
N GLU A 146 24.65 -6.59 -10.97
CA GLU A 146 24.55 -7.96 -11.50
C GLU A 146 24.96 -9.03 -10.49
N SER A 147 26.02 -8.79 -9.70
CA SER A 147 26.44 -9.76 -8.68
C SER A 147 25.39 -9.96 -7.60
N VAL A 148 24.65 -8.91 -7.23
CA VAL A 148 23.53 -9.00 -6.29
C VAL A 148 22.38 -9.80 -6.91
N ARG A 149 22.02 -9.52 -8.17
CA ARG A 149 20.98 -10.30 -8.88
C ARG A 149 21.35 -11.77 -9.02
N ALA A 150 22.60 -12.05 -9.34
CA ALA A 150 23.10 -13.43 -9.45
C ALA A 150 22.96 -14.19 -8.12
N LYS A 151 23.37 -13.58 -6.99
CA LYS A 151 23.21 -14.16 -5.66
C LYS A 151 21.74 -14.36 -5.29
N MET A 152 20.86 -13.42 -5.64
CA MET A 152 19.42 -13.56 -5.39
C MET A 152 18.84 -14.75 -6.18
N ARG A 153 19.20 -14.88 -7.48
CA ARG A 153 18.78 -16.02 -8.32
C ARG A 153 19.30 -17.35 -7.78
N GLU A 154 20.59 -17.40 -7.44
CA GLU A 154 21.22 -18.58 -6.87
C GLU A 154 20.53 -19.01 -5.56
N THR A 155 20.31 -18.07 -4.62
CA THR A 155 19.61 -18.36 -3.36
C THR A 155 18.20 -18.88 -3.61
N THR A 156 17.50 -18.31 -4.59
CA THR A 156 16.13 -18.73 -4.94
C THR A 156 16.14 -20.13 -5.58
N LEU A 157 17.11 -20.39 -6.46
CA LEU A 157 17.29 -21.70 -7.09
C LEU A 157 17.59 -22.79 -6.05
N GLN A 158 18.51 -22.50 -5.10
CA GLN A 158 18.83 -23.44 -4.00
C GLN A 158 17.64 -23.74 -3.10
N ARG A 159 16.79 -22.75 -2.81
CA ARG A 159 15.66 -22.91 -1.89
C ARG A 159 14.43 -23.54 -2.54
N TYR A 160 14.16 -23.22 -3.79
CA TYR A 160 12.88 -23.51 -4.44
C TYR A 160 13.02 -24.30 -5.74
N GLY A 161 14.25 -24.60 -6.21
CA GLY A 161 14.48 -25.30 -7.47
C GLY A 161 14.17 -24.49 -8.72
N VAL A 162 13.89 -23.20 -8.60
CA VAL A 162 13.53 -22.24 -9.67
C VAL A 162 14.26 -20.92 -9.47
N ASP A 163 14.48 -20.17 -10.54
CA ASP A 163 15.17 -18.87 -10.52
C ASP A 163 14.33 -17.71 -9.93
N ASN A 164 13.02 -17.92 -9.82
CA ASN A 164 12.10 -16.95 -9.23
C ASN A 164 10.98 -17.67 -8.46
N TYR A 165 10.73 -17.27 -7.22
CA TYR A 165 9.69 -17.86 -6.36
C TYR A 165 8.30 -17.85 -7.00
N SER A 166 7.97 -16.83 -7.81
CA SER A 166 6.66 -16.76 -8.51
C SER A 166 6.41 -17.92 -9.48
N LYS A 167 7.48 -18.64 -9.90
CA LYS A 167 7.35 -19.81 -10.77
C LYS A 167 6.99 -21.09 -10.00
N THR A 168 7.13 -21.10 -8.66
CA THR A 168 6.77 -22.27 -7.84
C THR A 168 5.27 -22.52 -7.87
N GLN A 169 4.89 -23.79 -7.79
CA GLN A 169 3.50 -24.20 -7.68
C GLN A 169 2.84 -23.64 -6.41
N GLU A 170 3.57 -23.67 -5.29
CA GLU A 170 3.13 -23.11 -4.01
C GLU A 170 2.75 -21.62 -4.12
N CYS A 171 3.58 -20.80 -4.81
CA CYS A 171 3.27 -19.38 -5.00
C CYS A 171 2.02 -19.17 -5.85
N LYS A 172 1.89 -19.94 -6.95
CA LYS A 172 0.71 -19.87 -7.83
C LYS A 172 -0.58 -20.22 -7.09
N GLU A 173 -0.54 -21.28 -6.28
CA GLU A 173 -1.69 -21.72 -5.47
C GLU A 173 -2.07 -20.68 -4.40
N LYS A 174 -1.09 -20.10 -3.69
CA LYS A 174 -1.32 -19.02 -2.73
C LYS A 174 -1.95 -17.80 -3.37
N VAL A 175 -1.44 -17.39 -4.53
CA VAL A 175 -1.99 -16.25 -5.28
C VAL A 175 -3.42 -16.56 -5.74
N ALA A 176 -3.65 -17.74 -6.33
CA ALA A 176 -4.98 -18.15 -6.78
C ALA A 176 -5.98 -18.22 -5.62
N LYS A 177 -5.57 -18.77 -4.47
CA LYS A 177 -6.40 -18.82 -3.25
C LYS A 177 -6.76 -17.42 -2.75
N THR A 178 -5.77 -16.52 -2.63
CA THR A 178 -6.00 -15.14 -2.19
C THR A 178 -6.94 -14.41 -3.15
N ASN A 179 -6.75 -14.57 -4.46
CA ASN A 179 -7.61 -13.95 -5.46
C ASN A 179 -9.04 -14.51 -5.40
N LEU A 180 -9.20 -15.83 -5.19
CA LEU A 180 -10.50 -16.45 -5.07
C LEU A 180 -11.26 -15.94 -3.84
N GLU A 181 -10.57 -15.80 -2.68
CA GLU A 181 -11.15 -15.26 -1.45
C GLU A 181 -11.53 -13.79 -1.56
N GLN A 182 -10.74 -12.99 -2.28
CA GLN A 182 -10.97 -11.53 -2.39
C GLN A 182 -11.89 -11.14 -3.54
N TYR A 183 -11.83 -11.84 -4.66
CA TYR A 183 -12.48 -11.43 -5.92
C TYR A 183 -13.41 -12.47 -6.52
N GLY A 184 -13.51 -13.68 -5.93
CA GLY A 184 -14.31 -14.78 -6.45
C GLY A 184 -13.72 -15.45 -7.70
N HIS A 185 -12.49 -15.13 -8.11
CA HIS A 185 -11.79 -15.64 -9.28
C HIS A 185 -10.32 -15.96 -8.96
N THR A 186 -9.72 -16.93 -9.66
CA THR A 186 -8.30 -17.26 -9.48
C THR A 186 -7.32 -16.19 -9.98
N CYS A 187 -7.80 -15.29 -10.82
CA CYS A 187 -7.05 -14.13 -11.31
C CYS A 187 -7.91 -12.87 -11.18
N TYR A 188 -7.34 -11.78 -10.66
CA TYR A 188 -8.06 -10.52 -10.48
C TYR A 188 -8.65 -9.96 -11.79
N LEU A 189 -7.94 -10.13 -12.93
CA LEU A 189 -8.45 -9.68 -14.24
C LEU A 189 -9.67 -10.47 -14.76
N GLN A 190 -10.04 -11.59 -14.13
CA GLN A 190 -11.28 -12.29 -14.43
C GLN A 190 -12.49 -11.65 -13.73
N SER A 191 -12.29 -10.84 -12.70
CA SER A 191 -13.36 -10.06 -12.08
C SER A 191 -13.75 -8.87 -12.96
N GLU A 192 -15.00 -8.43 -12.86
CA GLU A 192 -15.50 -7.25 -13.59
C GLU A 192 -14.70 -5.97 -13.20
N ASP A 193 -14.46 -5.76 -11.90
CA ASP A 193 -13.65 -4.63 -11.40
C ASP A 193 -12.22 -4.65 -11.96
N GLY A 194 -11.59 -5.83 -12.02
CA GLY A 194 -10.23 -5.96 -12.55
C GLY A 194 -10.16 -5.64 -14.04
N ARG A 195 -11.13 -6.15 -14.82
CA ARG A 195 -11.23 -5.83 -16.24
C ARG A 195 -11.49 -4.35 -16.47
N GLN A 196 -12.46 -3.76 -15.75
CA GLN A 196 -12.79 -2.34 -15.87
C GLN A 196 -11.59 -1.43 -15.57
N LYS A 197 -10.83 -1.71 -14.49
CA LYS A 197 -9.62 -0.94 -14.17
C LYS A 197 -8.54 -1.06 -15.23
N SER A 198 -8.36 -2.25 -15.78
CA SER A 198 -7.40 -2.49 -16.87
C SER A 198 -7.79 -1.69 -18.12
N LEU A 199 -9.04 -1.77 -18.52
CA LEU A 199 -9.58 -1.05 -19.69
C LEU A 199 -9.49 0.48 -19.50
N ASN A 200 -9.86 0.99 -18.33
CA ASN A 200 -9.71 2.42 -17.99
C ASN A 200 -8.26 2.90 -18.15
N THR A 201 -7.30 2.05 -17.78
CA THR A 201 -5.87 2.38 -17.93
C THR A 201 -5.45 2.41 -19.40
N LEU A 202 -5.88 1.42 -20.19
CA LEU A 202 -5.61 1.37 -21.64
C LEU A 202 -6.24 2.55 -22.37
N TYR A 203 -7.48 2.87 -22.05
CA TYR A 203 -8.21 4.02 -22.62
C TYR A 203 -7.51 5.33 -22.29
N LYS A 204 -7.19 5.57 -21.01
CA LYS A 204 -6.48 6.78 -20.56
C LYS A 204 -5.12 6.96 -21.23
N ASN A 205 -4.41 5.88 -21.49
CA ASN A 205 -3.09 5.90 -22.11
C ASN A 205 -3.16 5.91 -23.64
N GLY A 206 -4.33 5.75 -24.25
CA GLY A 206 -4.50 5.67 -25.72
C GLY A 206 -3.78 4.47 -26.33
N THR A 207 -3.66 3.35 -25.59
CA THR A 207 -2.88 2.17 -26.03
C THR A 207 -3.72 1.01 -26.53
N THR A 208 -5.05 1.17 -26.63
CA THR A 208 -5.94 0.17 -27.22
C THR A 208 -5.72 0.11 -28.73
N LYS A 209 -5.54 -1.11 -29.24
CA LYS A 209 -5.41 -1.32 -30.69
C LYS A 209 -6.77 -1.11 -31.37
N THR A 210 -6.76 -0.37 -32.47
CA THR A 210 -7.96 -0.05 -33.24
C THR A 210 -7.77 -0.53 -34.67
N SER A 211 -8.76 -1.19 -35.24
CA SER A 211 -8.77 -1.61 -36.63
C SER A 211 -9.06 -0.43 -37.58
N LYS A 212 -8.68 -0.59 -38.85
CA LYS A 212 -8.98 0.44 -39.88
C LYS A 212 -10.49 0.70 -40.04
N PRO A 213 -11.36 -0.34 -40.15
CA PRO A 213 -12.80 -0.11 -40.22
C PRO A 213 -13.38 0.57 -38.98
N GLN A 214 -12.94 0.17 -37.78
CA GLN A 214 -13.34 0.81 -36.52
C GLN A 214 -12.98 2.30 -36.50
N MET A 215 -11.78 2.67 -36.95
CA MET A 215 -11.37 4.07 -37.03
C MET A 215 -12.19 4.85 -38.06
N ALA A 216 -12.52 4.26 -39.21
CA ALA A 216 -13.36 4.87 -40.23
C ALA A 216 -14.78 5.08 -39.69
N LEU A 217 -15.35 4.07 -39.02
CA LEU A 217 -16.64 4.16 -38.35
C LEU A 217 -16.67 5.25 -37.29
N TYR A 218 -15.62 5.32 -36.44
CA TYR A 218 -15.46 6.35 -35.42
C TYR A 218 -15.52 7.74 -36.02
N ASN A 219 -14.75 8.00 -37.10
CA ASN A 219 -14.72 9.31 -37.76
C ASN A 219 -16.09 9.67 -38.31
N LEU A 220 -16.79 8.71 -38.93
CA LEU A 220 -18.14 8.91 -39.47
C LEU A 220 -19.16 9.22 -38.36
N LEU A 221 -19.13 8.48 -37.25
CA LEU A 221 -20.00 8.73 -36.09
C LEU A 221 -19.71 10.07 -35.42
N LEU A 222 -18.43 10.45 -35.33
CA LEU A 222 -18.02 11.75 -34.78
C LEU A 222 -18.52 12.91 -35.64
N ASP A 223 -18.46 12.77 -37.00
CA ASP A 223 -18.97 13.75 -37.93
C ASP A 223 -20.51 13.86 -37.85
N MET A 224 -21.21 12.73 -37.70
CA MET A 224 -22.66 12.68 -37.60
C MET A 224 -23.24 13.24 -36.31
N TYR A 225 -22.61 12.97 -35.17
CA TYR A 225 -23.19 13.20 -33.85
C TYR A 225 -22.34 14.14 -32.95
N GLY A 226 -21.11 14.47 -33.32
CA GLY A 226 -20.24 15.40 -32.59
C GLY A 226 -19.68 14.89 -31.28
N ASN A 227 -20.11 13.69 -30.82
CA ASN A 227 -19.69 13.09 -29.56
C ASN A 227 -19.56 11.57 -29.71
N CYS A 228 -18.41 11.09 -30.07
CA CYS A 228 -18.11 9.67 -30.13
C CYS A 228 -16.83 9.39 -29.34
N GLU A 229 -16.84 8.36 -28.52
CA GLU A 229 -15.65 7.91 -27.77
C GLU A 229 -15.17 6.58 -28.35
N LEU A 230 -13.87 6.52 -28.72
CA LEU A 230 -13.23 5.35 -29.31
C LEU A 230 -12.67 4.44 -28.23
N ASN A 231 -12.88 3.13 -28.32
CA ASN A 231 -12.40 2.14 -27.34
C ASN A 231 -12.83 2.42 -25.90
N TYR A 232 -14.08 2.88 -25.72
CA TYR A 232 -14.59 3.30 -24.42
C TYR A 232 -14.76 2.12 -23.46
N PRO A 233 -14.20 2.19 -22.23
CA PRO A 233 -14.29 1.12 -21.25
C PRO A 233 -15.65 1.13 -20.53
N ILE A 234 -16.44 0.10 -20.71
CA ILE A 234 -17.77 -0.01 -20.12
C ILE A 234 -18.04 -1.41 -19.56
N ILE A 235 -18.37 -1.50 -18.27
CA ILE A 235 -18.80 -2.72 -17.55
C ILE A 235 -17.83 -3.92 -17.80
N GLY A 236 -16.52 -3.64 -17.81
CA GLY A 236 -15.49 -4.66 -18.06
C GLY A 236 -15.34 -5.08 -19.52
N TYR A 237 -15.93 -4.34 -20.46
CA TYR A 237 -15.76 -4.47 -21.90
C TYR A 237 -15.20 -3.18 -22.51
N SER A 238 -14.69 -3.27 -23.73
CA SER A 238 -14.27 -2.11 -24.52
C SER A 238 -15.28 -1.94 -25.65
N ALA A 239 -15.98 -0.81 -25.69
CA ALA A 239 -16.84 -0.44 -26.82
C ALA A 239 -15.96 0.04 -27.97
N ASP A 240 -16.16 -0.45 -29.18
CA ASP A 240 -15.44 0.05 -30.34
C ASP A 240 -15.68 1.54 -30.54
N CYS A 241 -16.94 1.93 -30.57
CA CYS A 241 -17.40 3.32 -30.57
C CYS A 241 -18.54 3.48 -29.55
N PHE A 242 -18.49 4.55 -28.77
CA PHE A 242 -19.49 4.81 -27.74
C PHE A 242 -20.12 6.19 -27.94
N LEU A 243 -21.45 6.23 -27.98
CA LEU A 243 -22.23 7.43 -28.22
C LEU A 243 -23.13 7.77 -27.03
N ARG A 244 -23.33 9.06 -26.78
CA ARG A 244 -24.37 9.58 -25.88
C ARG A 244 -25.28 10.50 -26.64
N ILE A 245 -26.53 10.08 -26.91
CA ILE A 245 -27.51 10.82 -27.72
C ILE A 245 -28.81 10.91 -26.95
N ASN A 246 -29.34 12.12 -26.73
CA ASN A 246 -30.63 12.36 -26.08
C ASN A 246 -30.78 11.63 -24.71
N GLY A 247 -29.71 11.48 -23.95
CA GLY A 247 -29.71 10.77 -22.67
C GLY A 247 -29.58 9.24 -22.75
N PHE A 248 -29.51 8.67 -23.97
CA PHE A 248 -29.21 7.27 -24.19
C PHE A 248 -27.71 7.03 -24.38
N GLU A 249 -27.22 5.93 -23.83
CA GLU A 249 -25.88 5.39 -24.06
C GLU A 249 -25.96 4.27 -25.08
N ILE A 250 -25.13 4.34 -26.12
CA ILE A 250 -25.14 3.42 -27.25
C ILE A 250 -23.74 2.87 -27.48
N ASP A 251 -23.60 1.56 -27.38
CA ASP A 251 -22.41 0.79 -27.73
C ASP A 251 -22.51 0.41 -29.22
N VAL A 252 -21.56 0.86 -30.03
CA VAL A 252 -21.48 0.58 -31.47
C VAL A 252 -20.27 -0.29 -31.74
N GLU A 253 -20.50 -1.51 -32.19
CA GLU A 253 -19.49 -2.53 -32.42
C GLU A 253 -19.31 -2.82 -33.92
N TYR A 254 -18.06 -2.96 -34.35
CA TYR A 254 -17.73 -3.40 -35.70
C TYR A 254 -17.17 -4.82 -35.68
N ASP A 255 -18.00 -5.78 -36.11
CA ASP A 255 -17.66 -7.20 -36.13
C ASP A 255 -17.16 -7.62 -37.53
N GLY A 256 -15.87 -7.86 -37.63
CA GLY A 256 -15.27 -8.41 -38.85
C GLY A 256 -15.68 -9.89 -39.05
N LYS A 257 -16.28 -10.24 -40.21
CA LYS A 257 -16.83 -11.58 -40.51
C LYS A 257 -15.87 -12.74 -40.15
N TYR A 258 -14.58 -12.56 -40.33
CA TYR A 258 -13.61 -13.63 -40.08
C TYR A 258 -13.37 -13.92 -38.59
N TYR A 259 -13.37 -12.91 -37.73
CA TYR A 259 -12.97 -13.07 -36.33
C TYR A 259 -14.17 -13.48 -35.42
N HIS A 260 -15.40 -13.14 -35.77
CA HIS A 260 -16.57 -13.35 -34.91
C HIS A 260 -17.27 -14.70 -35.13
N GLN A 261 -16.80 -15.56 -36.05
CA GLN A 261 -17.35 -16.91 -36.24
C GLN A 261 -17.25 -17.81 -34.99
N PHE A 262 -16.31 -17.56 -34.11
CA PHE A 262 -16.00 -18.38 -32.91
C PHE A 262 -16.39 -17.73 -31.58
N THR A 263 -16.81 -16.46 -31.55
CA THR A 263 -17.08 -15.69 -30.35
C THR A 263 -18.55 -15.41 -30.07
N GLN A 264 -19.46 -15.87 -30.91
CA GLN A 264 -20.89 -15.53 -30.90
C GLN A 264 -21.56 -15.69 -29.51
N ASN A 265 -21.24 -16.75 -28.76
CA ASN A 265 -21.80 -16.95 -27.43
C ASN A 265 -21.29 -15.89 -26.41
N HIS A 266 -20.05 -15.45 -26.53
CA HIS A 266 -19.44 -14.42 -25.70
C HIS A 266 -20.06 -13.05 -26.02
N ASP A 267 -20.24 -12.76 -27.32
CA ASP A 267 -20.79 -11.49 -27.77
C ASP A 267 -22.26 -11.36 -27.35
N ASN A 268 -23.06 -12.43 -27.49
CA ASN A 268 -24.44 -12.47 -26.98
C ASN A 268 -24.54 -12.25 -25.46
N LEU A 269 -23.60 -12.77 -24.68
CA LEU A 269 -23.58 -12.57 -23.22
C LEU A 269 -23.21 -11.12 -22.87
N ARG A 270 -22.29 -10.53 -23.62
CA ARG A 270 -21.91 -9.13 -23.49
C ARG A 270 -23.13 -8.23 -23.76
N ASP A 271 -23.77 -8.41 -24.88
CA ASP A 271 -24.94 -7.61 -25.30
C ASP A 271 -26.06 -7.65 -24.27
N LYS A 272 -26.42 -8.85 -23.79
CA LYS A 272 -27.41 -9.02 -22.72
C LYS A 272 -27.05 -8.24 -21.46
N ARG A 273 -25.77 -8.21 -21.09
CA ARG A 273 -25.31 -7.46 -19.90
C ARG A 273 -25.39 -5.96 -20.10
N LEU A 274 -25.02 -5.45 -21.28
CA LEU A 274 -25.10 -4.03 -21.61
C LEU A 274 -26.54 -3.57 -21.62
N ILE A 275 -27.43 -4.30 -22.33
CA ILE A 275 -28.86 -4.02 -22.39
C ILE A 275 -29.51 -4.07 -21.01
N GLY A 276 -29.14 -5.04 -20.17
CA GLY A 276 -29.60 -5.13 -18.78
C GLY A 276 -29.16 -3.95 -17.87
N LYS A 277 -28.22 -3.15 -18.34
CA LYS A 277 -27.78 -1.90 -17.69
C LYS A 277 -28.34 -0.64 -18.36
N GLY A 278 -29.21 -0.79 -19.33
CA GLY A 278 -29.86 0.31 -20.05
C GLY A 278 -29.05 0.86 -21.22
N ILE A 279 -27.95 0.20 -21.59
CA ILE A 279 -27.11 0.57 -22.74
C ILE A 279 -27.67 -0.10 -23.99
N LYS A 280 -27.84 0.67 -25.03
CA LYS A 280 -28.30 0.17 -26.32
C LYS A 280 -27.12 -0.34 -27.13
N VAL A 281 -27.34 -1.37 -27.95
CA VAL A 281 -26.28 -2.03 -28.73
C VAL A 281 -26.57 -1.94 -30.21
N PHE A 282 -25.62 -1.46 -30.98
CA PHE A 282 -25.63 -1.44 -32.44
C PHE A 282 -24.44 -2.24 -32.96
N ARG A 283 -24.72 -3.39 -33.62
CA ARG A 283 -23.69 -4.23 -34.22
C ARG A 283 -23.67 -4.09 -35.73
N ILE A 284 -22.46 -3.99 -36.25
CA ILE A 284 -22.21 -3.87 -37.70
C ILE A 284 -21.34 -5.05 -38.10
N LYS A 285 -21.89 -5.98 -38.86
CA LYS A 285 -21.17 -7.11 -39.43
C LYS A 285 -20.68 -6.74 -40.82
N GLY A 286 -19.37 -6.65 -41.02
CA GLY A 286 -18.80 -6.21 -42.28
C GLY A 286 -17.51 -6.93 -42.65
N ASN A 287 -17.10 -6.76 -43.91
CA ASN A 287 -15.84 -7.27 -44.43
C ASN A 287 -15.00 -6.09 -44.94
N TYR A 288 -14.42 -5.29 -43.99
CA TYR A 288 -13.66 -4.05 -44.20
C TYR A 288 -14.48 -2.83 -44.69
N ASN A 289 -15.71 -2.97 -45.16
CA ASN A 289 -16.58 -1.84 -45.50
C ASN A 289 -17.21 -1.26 -44.27
N ILE A 290 -17.61 0.00 -44.30
CA ILE A 290 -18.37 0.68 -43.23
C ILE A 290 -19.78 1.02 -43.77
N PRO A 291 -20.80 1.06 -42.89
CA PRO A 291 -22.14 1.41 -43.31
C PRO A 291 -22.21 2.86 -43.83
N THR A 292 -23.21 3.07 -44.69
CA THR A 292 -23.52 4.40 -45.18
C THR A 292 -24.13 5.28 -44.08
N TYR A 293 -24.13 6.58 -44.28
CA TYR A 293 -24.79 7.57 -43.40
C TYR A 293 -26.28 7.20 -43.14
N GLY A 294 -27.00 6.78 -44.19
CA GLY A 294 -28.42 6.41 -44.09
C GLY A 294 -28.65 5.18 -43.21
N GLU A 295 -27.82 4.15 -43.34
CA GLU A 295 -27.90 2.91 -42.54
C GLU A 295 -27.61 3.19 -41.06
N ILE A 296 -26.56 3.95 -40.77
CA ILE A 296 -26.24 4.35 -39.39
C ILE A 296 -27.38 5.18 -38.79
N LYS A 297 -27.86 6.18 -39.53
CA LYS A 297 -28.95 7.03 -39.05
C LYS A 297 -30.22 6.22 -38.79
N GLY A 298 -30.59 5.32 -39.69
CA GLY A 298 -31.76 4.45 -39.52
C GLY A 298 -31.65 3.56 -38.27
N ALA A 299 -30.50 2.94 -38.07
CA ALA A 299 -30.23 2.12 -36.89
C ALA A 299 -30.28 2.93 -35.56
N ILE A 300 -29.62 4.06 -35.53
CA ILE A 300 -29.63 4.94 -34.32
C ILE A 300 -31.05 5.48 -34.05
N ASP A 301 -31.78 5.92 -35.08
CA ASP A 301 -33.17 6.39 -34.93
C ASP A 301 -34.10 5.28 -34.38
N ALA A 302 -33.92 4.01 -34.77
CA ALA A 302 -34.70 2.89 -34.25
C ALA A 302 -34.34 2.61 -32.76
N LEU A 303 -33.06 2.66 -32.40
CA LEU A 303 -32.64 2.57 -31.01
C LEU A 303 -33.25 3.68 -30.15
N LEU A 304 -33.26 4.92 -30.64
CA LEU A 304 -33.83 6.06 -29.92
C LEU A 304 -35.35 5.96 -29.78
N LYS A 305 -36.05 5.24 -30.68
CA LYS A 305 -37.50 4.99 -30.65
C LYS A 305 -37.92 3.85 -29.74
N GLY A 306 -36.98 3.10 -29.17
CA GLY A 306 -37.32 2.07 -28.19
C GLY A 306 -36.61 0.72 -28.36
N GLU A 307 -36.02 0.45 -29.50
CA GLU A 307 -35.20 -0.75 -29.69
C GLU A 307 -33.97 -0.71 -28.74
N ASN A 308 -33.55 -1.89 -28.29
CA ASN A 308 -32.36 -2.01 -27.42
C ASN A 308 -31.18 -2.66 -28.14
N TYR A 309 -31.43 -3.30 -29.26
CA TYR A 309 -30.45 -4.01 -30.07
C TYR A 309 -30.77 -3.87 -31.54
N ILE A 310 -29.81 -3.49 -32.33
CA ILE A 310 -29.87 -3.47 -33.79
C ILE A 310 -28.61 -4.11 -34.34
N GLU A 311 -28.78 -4.94 -35.34
CA GLU A 311 -27.69 -5.55 -36.12
C GLU A 311 -27.92 -5.28 -37.59
N ILE A 312 -26.89 -4.84 -38.30
CA ILE A 312 -26.89 -4.72 -39.77
C ILE A 312 -25.71 -5.52 -40.33
N GLU A 313 -25.93 -6.10 -41.50
CA GLU A 313 -24.91 -6.78 -42.28
C GLU A 313 -24.59 -5.96 -43.51
N ILE A 314 -23.32 -5.70 -43.73
CA ILE A 314 -22.82 -4.95 -44.90
C ILE A 314 -21.81 -5.83 -45.67
N ASP A 315 -21.94 -5.83 -46.99
CA ASP A 315 -21.11 -6.64 -47.89
C ASP A 315 -19.75 -6.02 -48.16
#